data_913d951f96412dbb028656d540174b33
#
_entry.id   913d951f96412dbb028656d540174b33
#
_cell.length_a   1.000
_cell.length_b   1.000
_cell.length_c   1.000
_cell.angle_alpha   90.00
_cell.angle_beta   90.00
_cell.angle_gamma   90.00
#
_symmetry.space_group_name_H-M   'P 1'
#
loop_
_entity.id
_entity.type
_entity.pdbx_description
1 polymer ?
#
loop_
_entity_poly.entity_id
_entity_poly.type
_entity_poly.pdbx_seq_one_letter_code
_entity_poly.pdbx_strand_id
1 'polypeptide(L)'
;MKPKKIGFIGLGQMGGPMAGNIAKNGFDLSVYDKAGTQERAPDGANLIGDTAALARGCDSIFLSVPDGKASLSVINEIINISDRRVKVVIDLSTIGPVAAREASDRCKKAGIIYMDAPVSGGQAGAKAGTISVMIAGDKATKIAHEEVLYAFAKNPFYVGEEPGQGQALKILNNFLSGTAMVASTEAILYGLSQGLDMQTMLDVLNVSTGQNTATNDKFPNRILTETFDAGFATALITKDVNLFIENAKAASTPTQVADIVGRIWDETNEALPGSDISLVYKHLRNSIESA
;
A
#
# COMPACT_ATOMS: atom_id res chain seq x y z
N MET A 1 -6.33 23.00 -11.79
CA MET A 1 -7.66 23.47 -11.29
C MET A 1 -8.00 22.59 -10.10
N LYS A 2 -8.41 23.16 -8.95
CA LYS A 2 -8.81 22.36 -7.78
C LYS A 2 -10.03 21.52 -8.13
N PRO A 3 -10.04 20.21 -7.81
CA PRO A 3 -11.20 19.35 -8.08
C PRO A 3 -12.36 19.77 -7.19
N LYS A 4 -13.56 19.86 -7.79
CA LYS A 4 -14.79 20.16 -7.06
C LYS A 4 -15.56 18.89 -6.69
N LYS A 5 -15.47 17.86 -7.54
CA LYS A 5 -16.12 16.56 -7.36
C LYS A 5 -15.10 15.45 -7.44
N ILE A 6 -15.02 14.66 -6.39
CA ILE A 6 -14.03 13.61 -6.23
C ILE A 6 -14.72 12.26 -6.30
N GLY A 7 -14.18 11.36 -7.14
CA GLY A 7 -14.53 9.96 -7.16
C GLY A 7 -13.53 9.12 -6.36
N PHE A 8 -13.99 8.04 -5.73
CA PHE A 8 -13.13 7.07 -5.08
C PHE A 8 -13.60 5.66 -5.41
N ILE A 9 -12.69 4.83 -5.94
CA ILE A 9 -12.97 3.43 -6.32
C ILE A 9 -12.13 2.49 -5.47
N GLY A 10 -12.80 1.54 -4.83
CA GLY A 10 -12.21 0.56 -3.94
C GLY A 10 -12.27 0.99 -2.47
N LEU A 11 -13.21 0.41 -1.73
CA LEU A 11 -13.51 0.73 -0.33
C LEU A 11 -13.09 -0.40 0.62
N GLY A 12 -12.01 -1.11 0.27
CA GLY A 12 -11.43 -2.14 1.11
C GLY A 12 -10.79 -1.57 2.38
N GLN A 13 -9.93 -2.38 3.02
CA GLN A 13 -9.30 -2.08 4.31
C GLN A 13 -8.53 -0.75 4.35
N MET A 14 -7.95 -0.33 3.22
CA MET A 14 -7.25 0.95 3.10
C MET A 14 -8.15 2.03 2.50
N GLY A 15 -8.84 1.72 1.39
CA GLY A 15 -9.65 2.68 0.65
C GLY A 15 -10.83 3.24 1.43
N GLY A 16 -11.57 2.40 2.16
CA GLY A 16 -12.70 2.83 2.97
C GLY A 16 -12.32 3.91 4.00
N PRO A 17 -11.32 3.67 4.86
CA PRO A 17 -10.83 4.70 5.79
C PRO A 17 -10.32 5.97 5.12
N MET A 18 -9.58 5.88 4.00
CA MET A 18 -9.11 7.06 3.26
C MET A 18 -10.29 7.86 2.69
N ALA A 19 -11.25 7.20 2.05
CA ALA A 19 -12.49 7.81 1.56
C ALA A 19 -13.28 8.47 2.70
N GLY A 20 -13.36 7.80 3.85
CA GLY A 20 -14.00 8.33 5.06
C GLY A 20 -13.38 9.63 5.56
N ASN A 21 -12.06 9.70 5.57
CA ASN A 21 -11.36 10.93 5.93
C ASN A 21 -11.61 12.06 4.91
N ILE A 22 -11.68 11.76 3.62
CA ILE A 22 -12.02 12.76 2.58
C ILE A 22 -13.44 13.29 2.82
N ALA A 23 -14.43 12.40 3.00
CA ALA A 23 -15.83 12.81 3.26
C ALA A 23 -15.94 13.63 4.54
N LYS A 24 -15.30 13.19 5.64
CA LYS A 24 -15.29 13.89 6.94
C LYS A 24 -14.69 15.29 6.87
N ASN A 25 -13.77 15.55 5.95
CA ASN A 25 -13.20 16.87 5.71
C ASN A 25 -14.06 17.74 4.74
N GLY A 26 -15.30 17.32 4.41
CA GLY A 26 -16.29 18.12 3.69
C GLY A 26 -16.11 18.18 2.17
N PHE A 27 -15.36 17.26 1.58
CA PHE A 27 -15.25 17.17 0.12
C PHE A 27 -16.51 16.52 -0.49
N ASP A 28 -16.94 16.98 -1.67
CA ASP A 28 -17.99 16.34 -2.47
C ASP A 28 -17.46 15.03 -3.05
N LEU A 29 -17.65 13.94 -2.29
CA LEU A 29 -17.10 12.63 -2.55
C LEU A 29 -18.17 11.67 -3.05
N SER A 30 -17.91 11.04 -4.19
CA SER A 30 -18.71 9.95 -4.75
C SER A 30 -17.88 8.66 -4.71
N VAL A 31 -18.48 7.55 -4.29
CA VAL A 31 -17.74 6.30 -4.03
C VAL A 31 -18.35 5.11 -4.76
N TYR A 32 -17.48 4.16 -5.14
CA TYR A 32 -17.85 2.89 -5.73
C TYR A 32 -16.93 1.77 -5.28
N ASP A 33 -17.50 0.61 -4.97
CA ASP A 33 -16.75 -0.65 -4.73
C ASP A 33 -17.46 -1.80 -5.45
N LYS A 34 -16.69 -2.54 -6.26
CA LYS A 34 -17.22 -3.68 -7.03
C LYS A 34 -17.77 -4.81 -6.16
N ALA A 35 -17.25 -4.95 -4.93
CA ALA A 35 -17.67 -5.98 -3.98
C ALA A 35 -18.82 -5.54 -3.05
N GLY A 36 -19.45 -4.39 -3.33
CA GLY A 36 -20.57 -3.84 -2.56
C GLY A 36 -20.28 -2.42 -2.07
N THR A 37 -20.86 -1.42 -2.72
CA THR A 37 -20.64 -0.01 -2.36
C THR A 37 -21.36 0.34 -1.05
N GLN A 38 -22.60 -0.08 -0.91
CA GLN A 38 -23.47 0.34 0.21
C GLN A 38 -22.91 -0.10 1.58
N GLU A 39 -22.40 -1.33 1.68
CA GLU A 39 -21.89 -1.91 2.92
C GLU A 39 -20.52 -1.33 3.33
N ARG A 40 -19.84 -0.63 2.41
CA ARG A 40 -18.45 -0.17 2.58
C ARG A 40 -18.31 1.34 2.51
N ALA A 41 -19.34 2.04 2.03
CA ALA A 41 -19.29 3.47 1.86
C ALA A 41 -19.18 4.18 3.22
N PRO A 42 -18.31 5.19 3.33
CA PRO A 42 -18.25 6.01 4.53
C PRO A 42 -19.45 6.98 4.59
N ASP A 43 -19.80 7.39 5.80
CA ASP A 43 -20.81 8.40 6.02
C ASP A 43 -20.47 9.70 5.28
N GLY A 44 -21.48 10.32 4.68
CA GLY A 44 -21.36 11.57 3.95
C GLY A 44 -20.88 11.45 2.50
N ALA A 45 -20.59 10.24 2.01
CA ALA A 45 -20.26 10.02 0.61
C ALA A 45 -21.52 9.71 -0.25
N ASN A 46 -21.50 10.13 -1.51
CA ASN A 46 -22.52 9.79 -2.50
C ASN A 46 -22.24 8.37 -3.05
N LEU A 47 -23.22 7.47 -2.92
CA LEU A 47 -23.10 6.10 -3.42
C LEU A 47 -23.37 6.07 -4.93
N ILE A 48 -22.43 5.51 -5.68
CA ILE A 48 -22.52 5.39 -7.14
C ILE A 48 -22.54 3.91 -7.53
N GLY A 49 -23.30 3.58 -8.58
CA GLY A 49 -23.54 2.20 -8.99
C GLY A 49 -22.43 1.57 -9.83
N ASP A 50 -21.60 2.39 -10.51
CA ASP A 50 -20.56 1.89 -11.41
C ASP A 50 -19.45 2.91 -11.69
N THR A 51 -18.37 2.45 -12.28
CA THR A 51 -17.21 3.26 -12.71
C THR A 51 -17.61 4.33 -13.73
N ALA A 52 -18.57 4.05 -14.62
CA ALA A 52 -18.95 4.96 -15.68
C ALA A 52 -19.66 6.20 -15.12
N ALA A 53 -20.55 6.04 -14.15
CA ALA A 53 -21.22 7.14 -13.47
C ALA A 53 -20.22 8.04 -12.72
N LEU A 54 -19.18 7.44 -12.06
CA LEU A 54 -18.09 8.22 -11.49
C LEU A 54 -17.31 9.01 -12.55
N ALA A 55 -16.96 8.37 -13.67
CA ALA A 55 -16.23 9.02 -14.75
C ALA A 55 -16.97 10.22 -15.36
N ARG A 56 -18.30 10.17 -15.40
CA ARG A 56 -19.17 11.28 -15.86
C ARG A 56 -19.35 12.36 -14.79
N GLY A 57 -19.40 11.97 -13.52
CA GLY A 57 -19.78 12.86 -12.41
C GLY A 57 -18.60 13.62 -11.79
N CYS A 58 -17.40 13.06 -11.81
CA CYS A 58 -16.25 13.53 -11.03
C CYS A 58 -15.19 14.22 -11.90
N ASP A 59 -14.45 15.15 -11.31
CA ASP A 59 -13.30 15.83 -11.93
C ASP A 59 -12.02 14.94 -11.84
N SER A 60 -11.88 14.26 -10.69
CA SER A 60 -10.74 13.38 -10.36
C SER A 60 -11.23 12.12 -9.70
N ILE A 61 -10.58 10.99 -9.98
CA ILE A 61 -10.88 9.69 -9.38
C ILE A 61 -9.63 9.15 -8.68
N PHE A 62 -9.79 8.78 -7.41
CA PHE A 62 -8.81 8.04 -6.62
C PHE A 62 -9.10 6.54 -6.71
N LEU A 63 -8.04 5.73 -6.88
CA LEU A 63 -8.14 4.27 -6.92
C LEU A 63 -7.45 3.68 -5.70
N SER A 64 -8.07 2.67 -5.07
CA SER A 64 -7.46 1.85 -4.02
C SER A 64 -7.91 0.40 -4.20
N VAL A 65 -7.26 -0.29 -5.14
CA VAL A 65 -7.62 -1.62 -5.63
C VAL A 65 -6.50 -2.64 -5.34
N PRO A 66 -6.76 -3.96 -5.41
CA PRO A 66 -5.82 -4.98 -4.91
C PRO A 66 -4.49 -5.04 -5.63
N ASP A 67 -4.48 -4.89 -6.96
CA ASP A 67 -3.30 -5.12 -7.80
C ASP A 67 -3.33 -4.34 -9.12
N GLY A 68 -2.27 -4.48 -9.93
CA GLY A 68 -2.13 -3.81 -11.22
C GLY A 68 -3.17 -4.25 -12.25
N LYS A 69 -3.65 -5.50 -12.21
CA LYS A 69 -4.70 -5.96 -13.14
C LYS A 69 -6.02 -5.26 -12.85
N ALA A 70 -6.37 -5.15 -11.57
CA ALA A 70 -7.57 -4.42 -11.15
C ALA A 70 -7.48 -2.93 -11.50
N SER A 71 -6.33 -2.28 -11.26
CA SER A 71 -6.11 -0.88 -11.61
C SER A 71 -6.24 -0.64 -13.12
N LEU A 72 -5.55 -1.42 -13.95
CA LEU A 72 -5.63 -1.33 -15.41
C LEU A 72 -7.04 -1.63 -15.93
N SER A 73 -7.81 -2.52 -15.30
CA SER A 73 -9.20 -2.79 -15.64
C SER A 73 -10.07 -1.56 -15.40
N VAL A 74 -9.99 -0.96 -14.21
CA VAL A 74 -10.75 0.26 -13.86
C VAL A 74 -10.36 1.43 -14.77
N ILE A 75 -9.08 1.61 -15.06
CA ILE A 75 -8.62 2.64 -15.99
C ILE A 75 -9.20 2.42 -17.38
N ASN A 76 -9.23 1.18 -17.88
CA ASN A 76 -9.85 0.87 -19.18
C ASN A 76 -11.35 1.20 -19.19
N GLU A 77 -12.06 0.90 -18.12
CA GLU A 77 -13.47 1.31 -18.00
C GLU A 77 -13.61 2.84 -18.10
N ILE A 78 -12.79 3.59 -17.35
CA ILE A 78 -12.82 5.07 -17.35
C ILE A 78 -12.52 5.65 -18.73
N ILE A 79 -11.44 5.20 -19.39
CA ILE A 79 -11.01 5.80 -20.67
C ILE A 79 -11.99 5.52 -21.82
N ASN A 80 -12.77 4.44 -21.74
CA ASN A 80 -13.76 4.08 -22.75
C ASN A 80 -15.07 4.88 -22.64
N ILE A 81 -15.26 5.71 -21.61
CA ILE A 81 -16.44 6.57 -21.48
C ILE A 81 -16.22 7.83 -22.32
N SER A 82 -16.98 7.99 -23.40
CA SER A 82 -16.83 9.10 -24.35
C SER A 82 -17.23 10.47 -23.77
N ASP A 83 -18.26 10.50 -22.94
CA ASP A 83 -18.82 11.69 -22.28
C ASP A 83 -18.29 11.90 -20.85
N ARG A 84 -17.10 11.35 -20.55
CA ARG A 84 -16.47 11.47 -19.23
C ARG A 84 -16.07 12.91 -18.91
N ARG A 85 -16.32 13.29 -17.67
CA ARG A 85 -15.87 14.53 -17.07
C ARG A 85 -14.47 14.43 -16.49
N VAL A 86 -14.08 13.23 -16.00
CA VAL A 86 -12.82 12.98 -15.31
C VAL A 86 -11.61 13.38 -16.17
N LYS A 87 -10.68 14.09 -15.54
CA LYS A 87 -9.42 14.55 -16.15
C LYS A 87 -8.19 14.03 -15.43
N VAL A 88 -8.35 13.53 -14.20
CA VAL A 88 -7.24 13.05 -13.37
C VAL A 88 -7.61 11.72 -12.73
N VAL A 89 -6.68 10.76 -12.78
CA VAL A 89 -6.72 9.52 -12.02
C VAL A 89 -5.51 9.49 -11.08
N ILE A 90 -5.74 9.29 -9.79
CA ILE A 90 -4.71 9.16 -8.75
C ILE A 90 -4.81 7.77 -8.16
N ASP A 91 -3.80 6.94 -8.43
CA ASP A 91 -3.81 5.53 -8.02
C ASP A 91 -3.03 5.33 -6.71
N LEU A 92 -3.76 5.09 -5.63
CA LEU A 92 -3.24 4.83 -4.29
C LEU A 92 -2.84 3.35 -4.09
N SER A 93 -3.09 2.50 -5.08
CA SER A 93 -2.82 1.06 -5.03
C SER A 93 -1.32 0.77 -5.15
N THR A 94 -0.87 -0.38 -4.64
CA THR A 94 0.49 -0.88 -4.89
C THR A 94 0.46 -1.84 -6.07
N ILE A 95 0.89 -1.35 -7.25
CA ILE A 95 0.80 -2.04 -8.54
C ILE A 95 2.15 -2.27 -9.24
N GLY A 96 3.22 -1.69 -8.70
CA GLY A 96 4.56 -1.72 -9.29
C GLY A 96 4.77 -0.72 -10.43
N PRO A 97 6.05 -0.35 -10.69
CA PRO A 97 6.41 0.69 -11.66
C PRO A 97 5.98 0.38 -13.11
N VAL A 98 6.03 -0.88 -13.51
CA VAL A 98 5.69 -1.30 -14.90
C VAL A 98 4.20 -1.05 -15.15
N ALA A 99 3.33 -1.51 -14.26
CA ALA A 99 1.88 -1.31 -14.40
C ALA A 99 1.50 0.18 -14.30
N ALA A 100 2.18 0.96 -13.46
CA ALA A 100 1.93 2.39 -13.34
C ALA A 100 2.29 3.15 -14.63
N ARG A 101 3.41 2.82 -15.27
CA ARG A 101 3.77 3.39 -16.58
C ARG A 101 2.75 3.03 -17.66
N GLU A 102 2.32 1.77 -17.70
CA GLU A 102 1.27 1.33 -18.62
C GLU A 102 -0.05 2.07 -18.38
N ALA A 103 -0.46 2.23 -17.12
CA ALA A 103 -1.64 3.00 -16.72
C ALA A 103 -1.55 4.46 -17.19
N SER A 104 -0.39 5.08 -16.98
CA SER A 104 -0.11 6.44 -17.45
C SER A 104 -0.21 6.58 -18.96
N ASP A 105 0.38 5.66 -19.72
CA ASP A 105 0.33 5.69 -21.17
C ASP A 105 -1.09 5.57 -21.72
N ARG A 106 -1.91 4.68 -21.13
CA ARG A 106 -3.32 4.51 -21.48
C ARG A 106 -4.12 5.80 -21.17
N CYS A 107 -3.95 6.36 -19.99
CA CYS A 107 -4.59 7.61 -19.58
C CYS A 107 -4.19 8.78 -20.48
N LYS A 108 -2.90 8.92 -20.79
CA LYS A 108 -2.35 9.98 -21.66
C LYS A 108 -2.97 9.94 -23.05
N LYS A 109 -3.09 8.75 -23.67
CA LYS A 109 -3.75 8.56 -24.96
C LYS A 109 -5.21 8.99 -24.94
N ALA A 110 -5.87 8.91 -23.79
CA ALA A 110 -7.25 9.33 -23.58
C ALA A 110 -7.39 10.78 -23.09
N GLY A 111 -6.31 11.55 -22.97
CA GLY A 111 -6.33 12.93 -22.46
C GLY A 111 -6.62 13.05 -20.97
N ILE A 112 -6.27 12.02 -20.19
CA ILE A 112 -6.38 11.96 -18.72
C ILE A 112 -4.98 12.01 -18.12
N ILE A 113 -4.79 12.80 -17.07
CA ILE A 113 -3.57 12.81 -16.27
C ILE A 113 -3.62 11.63 -15.29
N TYR A 114 -2.59 10.80 -15.30
CA TYR A 114 -2.41 9.73 -14.31
C TYR A 114 -1.31 10.09 -13.33
N MET A 115 -1.55 9.79 -12.04
CA MET A 115 -0.54 9.89 -10.98
C MET A 115 -0.53 8.60 -10.19
N ASP A 116 0.64 8.02 -9.98
CA ASP A 116 0.81 6.96 -8.99
C ASP A 116 1.10 7.58 -7.62
N ALA A 117 0.38 7.11 -6.62
CA ALA A 117 0.39 7.69 -5.29
C ALA A 117 0.22 6.61 -4.20
N PRO A 118 0.98 5.50 -4.24
CA PRO A 118 0.84 4.45 -3.25
C PRO A 118 1.07 4.94 -1.84
N VAL A 119 0.42 4.25 -0.88
CA VAL A 119 0.35 4.68 0.52
C VAL A 119 1.14 3.76 1.47
N SER A 120 1.58 4.31 2.59
CA SER A 120 2.24 3.58 3.68
C SER A 120 1.75 4.07 5.04
N GLY A 121 1.62 3.16 6.02
CA GLY A 121 1.14 3.46 7.38
C GLY A 121 0.08 2.49 7.91
N GLY A 122 -0.28 1.46 7.10
CA GLY A 122 -1.23 0.42 7.48
C GLY A 122 -2.66 0.91 7.73
N GLN A 123 -3.53 0.01 8.17
CA GLN A 123 -4.94 0.33 8.42
C GLN A 123 -5.13 1.37 9.55
N ALA A 124 -4.33 1.28 10.60
CA ALA A 124 -4.38 2.23 11.72
C ALA A 124 -4.07 3.65 11.26
N GLY A 125 -3.02 3.82 10.45
CA GLY A 125 -2.67 5.10 9.84
C GLY A 125 -3.73 5.62 8.87
N ALA A 126 -4.33 4.74 8.06
CA ALA A 126 -5.41 5.12 7.15
C ALA A 126 -6.66 5.61 7.92
N LYS A 127 -7.05 4.93 9.01
CA LYS A 127 -8.15 5.36 9.89
C LYS A 127 -7.85 6.71 10.58
N ALA A 128 -6.62 6.89 11.05
CA ALA A 128 -6.20 8.10 11.74
C ALA A 128 -5.88 9.28 10.79
N GLY A 129 -5.82 9.08 9.47
CA GLY A 129 -5.40 10.12 8.51
C GLY A 129 -3.91 10.46 8.60
N THR A 130 -3.07 9.54 9.08
CA THR A 130 -1.64 9.79 9.35
C THR A 130 -0.70 9.09 8.38
N ILE A 131 -1.21 8.47 7.34
CA ILE A 131 -0.41 7.76 6.34
C ILE A 131 0.53 8.69 5.56
N SER A 132 1.56 8.09 4.99
CA SER A 132 2.40 8.72 3.97
C SER A 132 1.91 8.33 2.58
N VAL A 133 1.95 9.26 1.64
CA VAL A 133 1.63 9.04 0.22
C VAL A 133 2.87 9.35 -0.60
N MET A 134 3.27 8.46 -1.50
CA MET A 134 4.45 8.58 -2.36
C MET A 134 3.98 8.94 -3.77
N ILE A 135 3.94 10.23 -4.10
CA ILE A 135 3.26 10.76 -5.28
C ILE A 135 4.25 11.01 -6.41
N ALA A 136 3.99 10.42 -7.58
CA ALA A 136 4.72 10.73 -8.80
C ALA A 136 3.76 11.10 -9.94
N GLY A 137 4.26 11.91 -10.88
CA GLY A 137 3.52 12.45 -12.02
C GLY A 137 3.51 13.98 -12.06
N ASP A 138 2.52 14.58 -12.72
CA ASP A 138 2.45 16.03 -12.93
C ASP A 138 2.39 16.83 -11.63
N LYS A 139 3.41 17.66 -11.40
CA LYS A 139 3.56 18.47 -10.18
C LYS A 139 2.43 19.48 -9.99
N ALA A 140 1.92 20.06 -11.06
CA ALA A 140 0.83 21.03 -10.97
C ALA A 140 -0.46 20.34 -10.55
N THR A 141 -0.69 19.12 -11.01
CA THR A 141 -1.81 18.27 -10.59
C THR A 141 -1.70 17.87 -9.11
N LYS A 142 -0.49 17.51 -8.62
CA LYS A 142 -0.25 17.27 -7.17
C LYS A 142 -0.63 18.48 -6.33
N ILE A 143 -0.20 19.67 -6.72
CA ILE A 143 -0.50 20.93 -6.01
C ILE A 143 -2.02 21.19 -6.02
N ALA A 144 -2.69 20.96 -7.16
CA ALA A 144 -4.13 21.14 -7.27
C ALA A 144 -4.96 20.19 -6.37
N HIS A 145 -4.41 19.02 -6.00
CA HIS A 145 -5.04 18.02 -5.13
C HIS A 145 -4.52 18.03 -3.69
N GLU A 146 -3.67 18.97 -3.32
CA GLU A 146 -2.98 18.98 -2.04
C GLU A 146 -3.93 18.98 -0.84
N GLU A 147 -5.02 19.74 -0.89
CA GLU A 147 -6.02 19.78 0.18
C GLU A 147 -6.71 18.42 0.37
N VAL A 148 -7.03 17.72 -0.72
CA VAL A 148 -7.62 16.38 -0.65
C VAL A 148 -6.62 15.37 -0.11
N LEU A 149 -5.36 15.45 -0.52
CA LEU A 149 -4.30 14.57 -0.04
C LEU A 149 -4.10 14.72 1.47
N TYR A 150 -4.09 15.96 1.98
CA TYR A 150 -3.98 16.23 3.43
C TYR A 150 -5.25 15.85 4.22
N ALA A 151 -6.39 15.65 3.57
CA ALA A 151 -7.58 15.17 4.25
C ALA A 151 -7.42 13.74 4.80
N PHE A 152 -6.62 12.91 4.15
CA PHE A 152 -6.43 11.50 4.56
C PHE A 152 -4.98 11.10 4.85
N ALA A 153 -4.01 11.99 4.62
CA ALA A 153 -2.60 11.70 4.79
C ALA A 153 -1.87 12.84 5.52
N LYS A 154 -0.96 12.48 6.43
CA LYS A 154 -0.09 13.45 7.12
C LYS A 154 1.07 13.89 6.24
N ASN A 155 1.59 12.97 5.42
CA ASN A 155 2.84 13.16 4.69
C ASN A 155 2.66 12.82 3.19
N PRO A 156 2.10 13.71 2.35
CA PRO A 156 2.01 13.53 0.90
C PRO A 156 3.31 13.96 0.23
N PHE A 157 4.27 13.03 0.11
CA PHE A 157 5.57 13.29 -0.52
C PHE A 157 5.47 13.28 -2.04
N TYR A 158 5.93 14.35 -2.68
CA TYR A 158 6.17 14.35 -4.11
C TYR A 158 7.56 13.76 -4.39
N VAL A 159 7.60 12.61 -5.07
CA VAL A 159 8.81 11.81 -5.24
C VAL A 159 9.42 11.91 -6.65
N GLY A 160 8.67 12.42 -7.63
CA GLY A 160 9.20 12.62 -8.98
C GLY A 160 8.12 12.91 -10.03
N GLU A 161 8.57 13.26 -11.24
CA GLU A 161 7.70 13.63 -12.36
C GLU A 161 7.28 12.42 -13.21
N GLU A 162 8.07 11.34 -13.17
CA GLU A 162 7.85 10.19 -14.01
C GLU A 162 6.92 9.17 -13.36
N PRO A 163 5.86 8.73 -14.05
CA PRO A 163 4.97 7.67 -13.56
C PRO A 163 5.74 6.40 -13.22
N GLY A 164 5.38 5.82 -12.06
CA GLY A 164 6.03 4.64 -11.52
C GLY A 164 7.12 4.93 -10.48
N GLN A 165 7.56 6.19 -10.30
CA GLN A 165 8.54 6.54 -9.26
C GLN A 165 7.97 6.39 -7.86
N GLY A 166 6.69 6.73 -7.63
CA GLY A 166 5.99 6.48 -6.38
C GLY A 166 5.89 4.99 -6.08
N GLN A 167 5.56 4.18 -7.10
CA GLN A 167 5.52 2.73 -7.00
C GLN A 167 6.90 2.14 -6.68
N ALA A 168 7.96 2.62 -7.34
CA ALA A 168 9.32 2.16 -7.06
C ALA A 168 9.70 2.43 -5.60
N LEU A 169 9.42 3.63 -5.07
CA LEU A 169 9.65 3.96 -3.67
C LEU A 169 8.80 3.10 -2.73
N LYS A 170 7.55 2.79 -3.11
CA LYS A 170 6.67 1.94 -2.29
C LYS A 170 7.18 0.52 -2.19
N ILE A 171 7.55 -0.13 -3.30
CA ILE A 171 8.00 -1.53 -3.27
C ILE A 171 9.36 -1.67 -2.57
N LEU A 172 10.29 -0.72 -2.75
CA LEU A 172 11.55 -0.74 -2.01
C LEU A 172 11.34 -0.55 -0.50
N ASN A 173 10.41 0.32 -0.09
CA ASN A 173 10.04 0.49 1.32
C ASN A 173 9.49 -0.82 1.91
N ASN A 174 8.60 -1.50 1.17
CA ASN A 174 8.01 -2.74 1.66
C ASN A 174 9.01 -3.91 1.65
N PHE A 175 9.94 -3.95 0.68
CA PHE A 175 11.06 -4.88 0.72
C PHE A 175 11.92 -4.69 1.98
N LEU A 176 12.30 -3.45 2.32
CA LEU A 176 13.05 -3.17 3.56
C LEU A 176 12.27 -3.57 4.82
N SER A 177 10.97 -3.28 4.86
CA SER A 177 10.12 -3.70 5.99
C SER A 177 9.99 -5.21 6.11
N GLY A 178 9.79 -5.92 4.98
CA GLY A 178 9.73 -7.38 4.92
C GLY A 178 11.06 -8.03 5.31
N THR A 179 12.17 -7.46 4.85
CA THR A 179 13.54 -7.90 5.23
C THR A 179 13.77 -7.72 6.73
N ALA A 180 13.38 -6.57 7.29
CA ALA A 180 13.51 -6.31 8.72
C ALA A 180 12.74 -7.35 9.56
N MET A 181 11.54 -7.75 9.14
CA MET A 181 10.78 -8.79 9.83
C MET A 181 11.48 -10.14 9.82
N VAL A 182 11.96 -10.59 8.66
CA VAL A 182 12.65 -11.88 8.50
C VAL A 182 13.96 -11.88 9.30
N ALA A 183 14.83 -10.88 9.07
CA ALA A 183 16.15 -10.80 9.72
C ALA A 183 16.03 -10.66 11.24
N SER A 184 15.09 -9.85 11.74
CA SER A 184 14.87 -9.72 13.18
C SER A 184 14.31 -10.99 13.80
N THR A 185 13.48 -11.74 13.05
CA THR A 185 12.98 -13.05 13.53
C THR A 185 14.12 -14.04 13.73
N GLU A 186 15.00 -14.19 12.75
CA GLU A 186 16.17 -15.08 12.88
C GLU A 186 17.08 -14.67 14.04
N ALA A 187 17.35 -13.35 14.16
CA ALA A 187 18.20 -12.83 15.24
C ALA A 187 17.60 -13.08 16.64
N ILE A 188 16.31 -12.85 16.81
CA ILE A 188 15.61 -13.07 18.09
C ILE A 188 15.55 -14.56 18.42
N LEU A 189 15.25 -15.43 17.45
CA LEU A 189 15.25 -16.88 17.65
C LEU A 189 16.64 -17.40 18.06
N TYR A 190 17.70 -16.88 17.44
CA TYR A 190 19.07 -17.17 17.88
C TYR A 190 19.31 -16.74 19.34
N GLY A 191 18.93 -15.51 19.69
CA GLY A 191 19.09 -15.02 21.07
C GLY A 191 18.35 -15.87 22.11
N LEU A 192 17.13 -16.28 21.79
CA LEU A 192 16.34 -17.21 22.63
C LEU A 192 17.04 -18.55 22.80
N SER A 193 17.68 -19.10 21.76
CA SER A 193 18.47 -20.34 21.83
C SER A 193 19.71 -20.22 22.73
N GLN A 194 20.20 -19.00 22.94
CA GLN A 194 21.28 -18.68 23.85
C GLN A 194 20.80 -18.35 25.29
N GLY A 195 19.52 -18.51 25.56
CA GLY A 195 18.90 -18.22 26.88
C GLY A 195 18.63 -16.75 27.16
N LEU A 196 18.68 -15.88 26.14
CA LEU A 196 18.33 -14.47 26.31
C LEU A 196 16.81 -14.29 26.35
N ASP A 197 16.35 -13.36 27.17
CA ASP A 197 14.95 -12.96 27.22
C ASP A 197 14.60 -12.01 26.08
N MET A 198 13.42 -12.21 25.44
CA MET A 198 13.01 -11.40 24.28
C MET A 198 12.85 -9.91 24.62
N GLN A 199 12.24 -9.56 25.75
CA GLN A 199 12.08 -8.17 26.16
C GLN A 199 13.45 -7.49 26.32
N THR A 200 14.38 -8.15 27.01
CA THR A 200 15.75 -7.66 27.20
C THR A 200 16.47 -7.43 25.87
N MET A 201 16.33 -8.38 24.92
CA MET A 201 16.91 -8.21 23.58
C MET A 201 16.34 -6.99 22.87
N LEU A 202 15.02 -6.80 22.90
CA LEU A 202 14.36 -5.67 22.27
C LEU A 202 14.76 -4.33 22.91
N ASP A 203 14.88 -4.26 24.23
CA ASP A 203 15.31 -3.06 24.94
C ASP A 203 16.74 -2.63 24.51
N VAL A 204 17.65 -3.59 24.37
CA VAL A 204 19.03 -3.32 23.90
C VAL A 204 19.03 -2.96 22.39
N LEU A 205 18.35 -3.72 21.56
CA LEU A 205 18.33 -3.50 20.10
C LEU A 205 17.77 -2.12 19.75
N ASN A 206 16.72 -1.68 20.47
CA ASN A 206 16.03 -0.42 20.17
C ASN A 206 16.80 0.85 20.58
N VAL A 207 17.91 0.72 21.30
CA VAL A 207 18.86 1.81 21.58
C VAL A 207 20.22 1.57 20.92
N SER A 208 20.34 0.58 20.05
CA SER A 208 21.57 0.15 19.39
C SER A 208 21.42 0.19 17.86
N THR A 209 22.49 -0.08 17.13
CA THR A 209 22.53 -0.02 15.65
C THR A 209 21.69 -1.09 14.95
N GLY A 210 21.20 -2.10 15.67
CA GLY A 210 20.30 -3.14 15.15
C GLY A 210 18.81 -2.71 15.09
N GLN A 211 18.48 -1.51 15.57
CA GLN A 211 17.11 -0.99 15.54
C GLN A 211 16.54 -0.96 14.13
N ASN A 212 15.28 -1.39 14.01
CA ASN A 212 14.50 -1.31 12.78
C ASN A 212 12.99 -1.33 13.09
N THR A 213 12.14 -1.26 12.05
CA THR A 213 10.67 -1.21 12.23
C THR A 213 10.08 -2.50 12.80
N ALA A 214 10.76 -3.64 12.68
CA ALA A 214 10.33 -4.87 13.32
C ALA A 214 10.62 -4.83 14.84
N THR A 215 11.86 -4.48 15.23
CA THR A 215 12.29 -4.48 16.63
C THR A 215 11.57 -3.42 17.47
N ASN A 216 11.26 -2.24 16.91
CA ASN A 216 10.68 -1.14 17.68
C ASN A 216 9.14 -1.07 17.66
N ASP A 217 8.47 -1.89 16.81
CA ASP A 217 7.02 -1.89 16.71
C ASP A 217 6.41 -3.30 16.71
N LYS A 218 6.75 -4.16 15.71
CA LYS A 218 6.07 -5.45 15.52
C LYS A 218 6.40 -6.44 16.63
N PHE A 219 7.67 -6.54 17.01
CA PHE A 219 8.07 -7.45 18.07
C PHE A 219 7.48 -7.06 19.42
N PRO A 220 7.67 -5.83 19.96
CA PRO A 220 7.15 -5.50 21.28
C PRO A 220 5.62 -5.46 21.34
N ASN A 221 4.95 -5.02 20.27
CA ASN A 221 3.52 -4.75 20.31
C ASN A 221 2.65 -5.89 19.77
N ARG A 222 3.22 -6.88 19.04
CA ARG A 222 2.45 -7.93 18.36
C ARG A 222 2.96 -9.34 18.61
N ILE A 223 4.28 -9.53 18.64
CA ILE A 223 4.89 -10.86 18.82
C ILE A 223 5.06 -11.17 20.29
N LEU A 224 5.65 -10.27 21.07
CA LEU A 224 5.83 -10.42 22.51
C LEU A 224 4.48 -10.51 23.26
N THR A 225 3.47 -9.76 22.80
CA THR A 225 2.10 -9.77 23.32
C THR A 225 1.26 -10.93 22.78
N GLU A 226 1.77 -11.69 21.83
CA GLU A 226 1.10 -12.81 21.14
C GLU A 226 -0.22 -12.43 20.43
N THR A 227 -0.44 -11.14 20.13
CA THR A 227 -1.64 -10.69 19.42
C THR A 227 -1.59 -10.98 17.92
N PHE A 228 -0.41 -10.95 17.30
CA PHE A 228 -0.16 -11.22 15.88
C PHE A 228 -1.09 -10.46 14.93
N ASP A 229 -1.31 -9.18 15.21
CA ASP A 229 -2.26 -8.30 14.53
C ASP A 229 -1.64 -6.98 14.07
N ALA A 230 -0.48 -7.04 13.41
CA ALA A 230 0.21 -5.86 12.87
C ALA A 230 -0.62 -5.10 11.81
N GLY A 231 -1.71 -5.71 11.33
CA GLY A 231 -2.66 -5.09 10.42
C GLY A 231 -2.19 -5.06 8.95
N PHE A 232 -1.30 -5.97 8.58
CA PHE A 232 -0.85 -6.13 7.20
C PHE A 232 -0.78 -7.63 6.85
N ALA A 233 -1.56 -8.04 5.84
CA ALA A 233 -1.65 -9.45 5.47
C ALA A 233 -0.34 -9.96 4.86
N THR A 234 0.04 -11.21 5.19
CA THR A 234 1.21 -11.90 4.62
C THR A 234 1.15 -11.94 3.10
N ALA A 235 0.01 -12.22 2.50
CA ALA A 235 -0.15 -12.21 1.04
C ALA A 235 0.19 -10.85 0.39
N LEU A 236 -0.04 -9.73 1.08
CA LEU A 236 0.27 -8.40 0.56
C LEU A 236 1.76 -8.07 0.63
N ILE A 237 2.44 -8.43 1.72
CA ILE A 237 3.90 -8.23 1.79
C ILE A 237 4.62 -9.16 0.80
N THR A 238 4.17 -10.40 0.66
CA THR A 238 4.68 -11.36 -0.34
C THR A 238 4.57 -10.78 -1.74
N LYS A 239 3.39 -10.29 -2.13
CA LYS A 239 3.18 -9.62 -3.42
C LYS A 239 4.14 -8.44 -3.60
N ASP A 240 4.28 -7.58 -2.60
CA ASP A 240 5.08 -6.36 -2.71
C ASP A 240 6.59 -6.65 -2.78
N VAL A 241 7.09 -7.66 -2.05
CA VAL A 241 8.48 -8.13 -2.14
C VAL A 241 8.74 -8.74 -3.52
N ASN A 242 7.84 -9.55 -4.04
CA ASN A 242 7.96 -10.14 -5.37
C ASN A 242 7.92 -9.07 -6.47
N LEU A 243 7.07 -8.04 -6.35
CA LEU A 243 7.11 -6.87 -7.24
C LEU A 243 8.46 -6.16 -7.19
N PHE A 244 9.07 -6.01 -6.00
CA PHE A 244 10.42 -5.45 -5.89
C PHE A 244 11.44 -6.30 -6.64
N ILE A 245 11.45 -7.62 -6.42
CA ILE A 245 12.39 -8.57 -7.05
C ILE A 245 12.27 -8.51 -8.58
N GLU A 246 11.05 -8.56 -9.11
CA GLU A 246 10.79 -8.50 -10.55
C GLU A 246 11.31 -7.19 -11.17
N ASN A 247 11.00 -6.05 -10.54
CA ASN A 247 11.41 -4.75 -11.04
C ASN A 247 12.92 -4.49 -10.87
N ALA A 248 13.54 -4.96 -9.78
CA ALA A 248 14.98 -4.88 -9.56
C ALA A 248 15.74 -5.72 -10.61
N LYS A 249 15.28 -6.94 -10.91
CA LYS A 249 15.85 -7.78 -11.99
C LYS A 249 15.70 -7.11 -13.36
N ALA A 250 14.54 -6.54 -13.66
CA ALA A 250 14.32 -5.80 -14.91
C ALA A 250 15.23 -4.55 -15.02
N ALA A 251 15.57 -3.93 -13.90
CA ALA A 251 16.50 -2.80 -13.82
C ALA A 251 17.98 -3.22 -13.74
N SER A 252 18.27 -4.53 -13.76
CA SER A 252 19.63 -5.08 -13.62
C SER A 252 20.34 -4.65 -12.32
N THR A 253 19.58 -4.48 -11.23
CA THR A 253 20.13 -4.20 -9.90
C THR A 253 20.28 -5.49 -9.06
N PRO A 254 21.14 -5.53 -8.04
CA PRO A 254 21.34 -6.71 -7.20
C PRO A 254 20.06 -7.17 -6.48
N THR A 255 19.83 -8.49 -6.42
CA THR A 255 18.63 -9.08 -5.77
C THR A 255 18.94 -10.23 -4.81
N GLN A 256 20.23 -10.49 -4.46
CA GLN A 256 20.63 -11.65 -3.67
C GLN A 256 19.87 -11.74 -2.32
N VAL A 257 19.80 -10.64 -1.58
CA VAL A 257 19.03 -10.59 -0.33
C VAL A 257 17.52 -10.68 -0.61
N ALA A 258 17.06 -9.99 -1.64
CA ALA A 258 15.64 -9.96 -1.98
C ALA A 258 15.11 -11.35 -2.39
N ASP A 259 15.87 -12.13 -3.16
CA ASP A 259 15.50 -13.48 -3.58
C ASP A 259 15.34 -14.43 -2.38
N ILE A 260 16.21 -14.30 -1.33
CA ILE A 260 16.08 -15.09 -0.09
C ILE A 260 14.84 -14.65 0.70
N VAL A 261 14.67 -13.36 0.91
CA VAL A 261 13.53 -12.79 1.66
C VAL A 261 12.21 -13.12 0.95
N GLY A 262 12.17 -13.00 -0.38
CA GLY A 262 10.97 -13.34 -1.18
C GLY A 262 10.56 -14.78 -1.00
N ARG A 263 11.51 -15.74 -1.06
CA ARG A 263 11.24 -17.15 -0.82
C ARG A 263 10.65 -17.39 0.58
N ILE A 264 11.20 -16.77 1.63
CA ILE A 264 10.67 -16.93 3.00
C ILE A 264 9.23 -16.40 3.10
N TRP A 265 8.92 -15.29 2.43
CA TRP A 265 7.56 -14.77 2.40
C TRP A 265 6.60 -15.66 1.59
N ASP A 266 7.04 -16.25 0.47
CA ASP A 266 6.26 -17.21 -0.32
C ASP A 266 5.93 -18.44 0.54
N GLU A 267 6.94 -19.05 1.18
CA GLU A 267 6.79 -20.20 2.09
C GLU A 267 5.85 -19.86 3.28
N THR A 268 6.01 -18.67 3.88
CA THR A 268 5.13 -18.24 4.98
C THR A 268 3.69 -18.09 4.52
N ASN A 269 3.45 -17.49 3.36
CA ASN A 269 2.11 -17.29 2.81
C ASN A 269 1.44 -18.61 2.42
N GLU A 270 2.21 -19.58 1.93
CA GLU A 270 1.72 -20.92 1.62
C GLU A 270 1.38 -21.72 2.88
N ALA A 271 2.25 -21.67 3.89
CA ALA A 271 2.06 -22.39 5.16
C ALA A 271 0.94 -21.79 6.03
N LEU A 272 0.74 -20.47 5.98
CA LEU A 272 -0.19 -19.72 6.84
C LEU A 272 -1.09 -18.79 5.99
N PRO A 273 -1.97 -19.31 5.14
CA PRO A 273 -2.82 -18.50 4.26
C PRO A 273 -3.75 -17.58 5.06
N GLY A 274 -3.87 -16.33 4.63
CA GLY A 274 -4.69 -15.30 5.29
C GLY A 274 -4.08 -14.73 6.57
N SER A 275 -2.84 -15.05 6.88
CA SER A 275 -2.13 -14.60 8.09
C SER A 275 -1.73 -13.11 8.04
N ASP A 276 -1.41 -12.58 9.23
CA ASP A 276 -0.73 -11.29 9.41
C ASP A 276 0.79 -11.45 9.29
N ILE A 277 1.51 -10.41 8.84
CA ILE A 277 2.96 -10.44 8.64
C ILE A 277 3.74 -10.82 9.90
N SER A 278 3.22 -10.57 11.10
CA SER A 278 3.86 -10.93 12.36
C SER A 278 3.96 -12.45 12.56
N LEU A 279 3.14 -13.23 11.84
CA LEU A 279 3.17 -14.70 11.90
C LEU A 279 4.36 -15.33 11.18
N VAL A 280 5.19 -14.59 10.43
CA VAL A 280 6.49 -15.08 9.95
C VAL A 280 7.37 -15.55 11.11
N TYR A 281 7.23 -14.95 12.30
CA TYR A 281 7.92 -15.41 13.51
C TYR A 281 7.55 -16.85 13.88
N LYS A 282 6.25 -17.20 13.84
CA LYS A 282 5.81 -18.58 14.11
C LYS A 282 6.25 -19.55 13.02
N HIS A 283 6.19 -19.13 11.75
CA HIS A 283 6.63 -19.95 10.63
C HIS A 283 8.10 -20.36 10.78
N LEU A 284 9.00 -19.38 10.99
CA LEU A 284 10.42 -19.62 11.13
C LEU A 284 10.76 -20.37 12.43
N ARG A 285 10.06 -20.12 13.54
CA ARG A 285 10.25 -20.88 14.78
C ARG A 285 9.91 -22.36 14.60
N ASN A 286 8.79 -22.65 13.94
CA ASN A 286 8.36 -24.04 13.74
C ASN A 286 9.28 -24.81 12.79
N SER A 287 9.98 -24.14 11.88
CA SER A 287 10.97 -24.78 11.00
C SER A 287 12.18 -25.33 11.78
N ILE A 288 12.52 -24.74 12.94
CA ILE A 288 13.60 -25.21 13.83
C ILE A 288 13.16 -26.49 14.57
N GLU A 289 11.88 -26.55 14.99
CA GLU A 289 11.34 -27.69 15.73
C GLU A 289 11.14 -28.95 14.85
N SER A 290 11.15 -28.75 13.53
CA SER A 290 10.94 -29.80 12.52
C SER A 290 12.25 -30.32 11.90
N ALA A 291 13.39 -29.71 12.19
CA ALA A 291 14.73 -30.06 11.70
C ALA A 291 15.49 -30.90 12.72
#